data_5e114d4d048e88ff5d2e496235329b53
#
_entry.id   5e114d4d048e88ff5d2e496235329b53
#
_cell.length_a   1.000
_cell.length_b   1.000
_cell.length_c   1.000
_cell.angle_alpha   90.00
_cell.angle_beta   90.00
_cell.angle_gamma   90.00
#
_symmetry.space_group_name_H-M   'P 1'
#
loop_
_entity.id
_entity.type
_entity.pdbx_description
1 polymer ?
#
loop_
_entity_poly.entity_id
_entity_poly.type
_entity_poly.pdbx_seq_one_letter_code
_entity_poly.pdbx_strand_id
1 'polypeptide(L)'
;MKKSNIKQCYIKLLWGFPLIFYAIDANAWGLYTHLFFSQYLLLSTPLLDPKIQAAIKRFPQLVLAGACLPDLAVVAKTFTSTHHWYKAEQMMENAITDEEIAIAVGYNSHLFVDVIAHNHFVPAHEAKWAHIGLLNKSVAAHITSEWAMDAHLDKQITHCPHHLILSNLNVLSQFIAPYFEVSHQHAKRKLRFLAWADGLLRVTQLSTIMLWAIKLSDSEFVKNCEYYVIKTSHALVNFEQSLQGNRPSWQPELNHFNAAEMLVWREQCLQDLIKRLATPIHFYAAE
;
A
#
# COMPACT_ATOMS: atom_id res chain seq x y z
N MET A 1 -33.21 2.84 -20.62
CA MET A 1 -31.83 2.49 -20.23
C MET A 1 -31.35 2.93 -18.83
N LYS A 2 -31.91 3.95 -18.19
CA LYS A 2 -31.42 4.45 -16.86
C LYS A 2 -31.74 3.56 -15.63
N LYS A 3 -32.83 2.78 -15.61
CA LYS A 3 -33.23 1.98 -14.43
C LYS A 3 -32.36 0.71 -14.18
N SER A 4 -31.75 0.14 -15.22
CA SER A 4 -30.88 -1.04 -15.11
C SER A 4 -29.57 -0.71 -14.40
N ASN A 5 -28.98 0.47 -14.67
CA ASN A 5 -27.68 0.89 -14.09
C ASN A 5 -27.80 1.17 -12.59
N ILE A 6 -28.93 1.70 -12.13
CA ILE A 6 -29.16 2.01 -10.72
C ILE A 6 -29.28 0.72 -9.90
N LYS A 7 -30.02 -0.29 -10.38
CA LYS A 7 -30.13 -1.60 -9.70
C LYS A 7 -28.75 -2.31 -9.63
N GLN A 8 -27.95 -2.26 -10.70
CA GLN A 8 -26.61 -2.83 -10.68
C GLN A 8 -25.69 -2.10 -9.69
N CYS A 9 -25.81 -0.78 -9.53
CA CYS A 9 -25.04 -0.02 -8.58
C CYS A 9 -25.41 -0.40 -7.13
N TYR A 10 -26.69 -0.54 -6.81
CA TYR A 10 -27.16 -0.99 -5.48
C TYR A 10 -26.69 -2.41 -5.15
N ILE A 11 -26.75 -3.34 -6.12
CA ILE A 11 -26.28 -4.72 -5.92
C ILE A 11 -24.78 -4.73 -5.64
N LYS A 12 -23.97 -3.96 -6.38
CA LYS A 12 -22.52 -3.84 -6.18
C LYS A 12 -22.18 -3.24 -4.81
N LEU A 13 -22.90 -2.20 -4.38
CA LEU A 13 -22.77 -1.62 -3.06
C LEU A 13 -23.10 -2.61 -1.93
N LEU A 14 -24.17 -3.40 -2.09
CA LEU A 14 -24.60 -4.39 -1.10
C LEU A 14 -23.55 -5.52 -0.93
N TRP A 15 -22.92 -5.96 -2.02
CA TRP A 15 -21.85 -6.97 -2.00
C TRP A 15 -20.50 -6.41 -1.51
N GLY A 16 -20.26 -5.11 -1.70
CA GLY A 16 -19.08 -4.43 -1.17
C GLY A 16 -19.16 -4.10 0.32
N PHE A 17 -20.36 -4.04 0.88
CA PHE A 17 -20.59 -3.65 2.28
C PHE A 17 -19.83 -4.53 3.32
N PRO A 18 -19.78 -5.87 3.19
CA PRO A 18 -18.98 -6.70 4.10
C PRO A 18 -17.48 -6.40 4.04
N LEU A 19 -16.95 -5.96 2.89
CA LEU A 19 -15.52 -5.62 2.75
C LEU A 19 -15.14 -4.37 3.56
N ILE A 20 -16.05 -3.41 3.71
CA ILE A 20 -15.84 -2.21 4.53
C ILE A 20 -15.60 -2.61 5.99
N PHE A 21 -16.29 -3.63 6.50
CA PHE A 21 -16.09 -4.11 7.88
C PHE A 21 -14.80 -4.91 8.06
N TYR A 22 -14.31 -5.57 7.03
CA TYR A 22 -13.01 -6.25 7.06
C TYR A 22 -11.84 -5.26 6.96
N ALA A 23 -12.02 -4.16 6.24
CA ALA A 23 -11.00 -3.13 6.06
C ALA A 23 -10.83 -2.21 7.29
N ILE A 24 -11.66 -2.35 8.34
CA ILE A 24 -11.58 -1.51 9.56
C ILE A 24 -10.26 -1.66 10.32
N ASP A 25 -9.60 -2.81 10.17
CA ASP A 25 -8.26 -3.08 10.74
C ASP A 25 -7.12 -2.91 9.71
N ALA A 26 -7.43 -2.45 8.49
CA ALA A 26 -6.48 -2.36 7.39
C ALA A 26 -5.81 -0.99 7.36
N ASN A 27 -4.54 -0.98 7.66
CA ASN A 27 -3.68 0.20 7.63
C ASN A 27 -2.64 0.04 6.51
N ALA A 28 -3.07 0.04 5.24
CA ALA A 28 -2.14 0.01 4.11
C ALA A 28 -2.75 0.68 2.88
N TRP A 29 -1.93 1.34 2.07
CA TRP A 29 -2.34 1.74 0.74
C TRP A 29 -2.90 0.52 0.00
N GLY A 30 -3.88 0.73 -0.87
CA GLY A 30 -4.44 -0.39 -1.62
C GLY A 30 -3.39 -1.04 -2.52
N LEU A 31 -3.56 -2.32 -2.80
CA LEU A 31 -2.62 -3.16 -3.56
C LEU A 31 -2.19 -2.55 -4.91
N TYR A 32 -3.07 -1.78 -5.57
CA TYR A 32 -2.74 -1.14 -6.85
C TYR A 32 -1.72 -0.03 -6.68
N THR A 33 -1.80 0.76 -5.63
CA THR A 33 -0.82 1.81 -5.34
C THR A 33 0.57 1.22 -5.11
N HIS A 34 0.67 0.12 -4.35
CA HIS A 34 1.93 -0.58 -4.15
C HIS A 34 2.48 -1.20 -5.44
N LEU A 35 1.63 -1.78 -6.27
CA LEU A 35 2.05 -2.28 -7.58
C LEU A 35 2.55 -1.16 -8.49
N PHE A 36 1.89 0.01 -8.49
CA PHE A 36 2.35 1.16 -9.26
C PHE A 36 3.78 1.55 -8.88
N PHE A 37 4.07 1.70 -7.59
CA PHE A 37 5.40 2.09 -7.15
C PHE A 37 6.44 0.98 -7.32
N SER A 38 6.07 -0.28 -7.16
CA SER A 38 6.96 -1.41 -7.45
C SER A 38 7.26 -1.53 -8.96
N GLN A 39 6.29 -1.24 -9.82
CA GLN A 39 6.49 -1.16 -11.27
C GLN A 39 7.42 0.03 -11.61
N TYR A 40 7.22 1.18 -10.96
CA TYR A 40 8.11 2.34 -11.11
C TYR A 40 9.53 2.03 -10.65
N LEU A 41 9.71 1.32 -9.53
CA LEU A 41 11.00 0.84 -9.04
C LEU A 41 11.72 0.00 -10.09
N LEU A 42 11.03 -0.97 -10.68
CA LEU A 42 11.60 -1.85 -11.72
C LEU A 42 12.02 -1.11 -12.98
N LEU A 43 11.33 -0.04 -13.35
CA LEU A 43 11.55 0.68 -14.61
C LEU A 43 12.48 1.87 -14.50
N SER A 44 12.52 2.53 -13.34
CA SER A 44 13.07 3.88 -13.22
C SER A 44 14.09 4.06 -12.10
N THR A 45 14.20 3.11 -11.17
CA THR A 45 15.11 3.25 -10.04
C THR A 45 16.40 2.46 -10.31
N PRO A 46 17.57 3.13 -10.39
CA PRO A 46 18.83 2.44 -10.55
C PRO A 46 19.22 1.77 -9.22
N LEU A 47 19.16 0.45 -9.17
CA LEU A 47 19.77 -0.33 -8.09
C LEU A 47 21.19 -0.71 -8.50
N LEU A 48 22.14 -0.52 -7.60
CA LEU A 48 23.56 -0.69 -7.90
C LEU A 48 24.08 -2.09 -7.57
N ASP A 49 23.45 -2.78 -6.60
CA ASP A 49 23.84 -4.15 -6.25
C ASP A 49 23.60 -5.12 -7.41
N PRO A 50 24.63 -5.76 -7.98
CA PRO A 50 24.50 -6.64 -9.15
C PRO A 50 23.62 -7.88 -8.87
N LYS A 51 23.63 -8.41 -7.62
CA LYS A 51 22.85 -9.57 -7.23
C LYS A 51 21.36 -9.22 -7.22
N ILE A 52 21.02 -8.08 -6.63
CA ILE A 52 19.64 -7.57 -6.61
C ILE A 52 19.19 -7.28 -8.04
N GLN A 53 20.00 -6.59 -8.84
CA GLN A 53 19.69 -6.32 -10.24
C GLN A 53 19.38 -7.60 -11.04
N ALA A 54 20.21 -8.65 -10.88
CA ALA A 54 20.01 -9.92 -11.55
C ALA A 54 18.69 -10.56 -11.15
N ALA A 55 18.38 -10.59 -9.84
CA ALA A 55 17.17 -11.17 -9.30
C ALA A 55 15.89 -10.45 -9.81
N ILE A 56 15.85 -9.13 -9.73
CA ILE A 56 14.66 -8.36 -10.17
C ILE A 56 14.45 -8.40 -11.70
N LYS A 57 15.54 -8.45 -12.48
CA LYS A 57 15.45 -8.62 -13.94
C LYS A 57 14.93 -10.00 -14.33
N ARG A 58 15.34 -11.02 -13.59
CA ARG A 58 14.91 -12.40 -13.85
C ARG A 58 13.49 -12.69 -13.39
N PHE A 59 13.08 -12.10 -12.27
CA PHE A 59 11.81 -12.36 -11.62
C PHE A 59 10.99 -11.08 -11.32
N PRO A 60 10.71 -10.21 -12.32
CA PRO A 60 10.01 -8.95 -12.07
C PRO A 60 8.59 -9.15 -11.51
N GLN A 61 7.92 -10.25 -11.90
CA GLN A 61 6.60 -10.57 -11.36
C GLN A 61 6.62 -10.95 -9.88
N LEU A 62 7.73 -11.52 -9.38
CA LEU A 62 7.89 -11.82 -7.96
C LEU A 62 8.14 -10.55 -7.13
N VAL A 63 8.80 -9.53 -7.70
CA VAL A 63 8.88 -8.21 -7.06
C VAL A 63 7.49 -7.62 -6.89
N LEU A 64 6.69 -7.60 -7.96
CA LEU A 64 5.31 -7.09 -7.90
C LEU A 64 4.43 -7.89 -6.93
N ALA A 65 4.54 -9.22 -6.95
CA ALA A 65 3.80 -10.09 -6.05
C ALA A 65 4.25 -9.95 -4.58
N GLY A 66 5.56 -9.77 -4.37
CA GLY A 66 6.16 -9.50 -3.05
C GLY A 66 5.63 -8.21 -2.42
N ALA A 67 5.40 -7.19 -3.23
CA ALA A 67 4.80 -5.94 -2.78
C ALA A 67 3.33 -6.07 -2.30
N CYS A 68 2.68 -7.19 -2.55
CA CYS A 68 1.35 -7.47 -2.01
C CYS A 68 1.37 -8.19 -0.65
N LEU A 69 2.53 -8.66 -0.18
CA LEU A 69 2.61 -9.52 1.00
C LEU A 69 2.34 -8.82 2.33
N PRO A 70 2.77 -7.56 2.57
CA PRO A 70 2.47 -6.88 3.82
C PRO A 70 0.98 -6.78 4.09
N ASP A 71 0.13 -6.64 3.09
CA ASP A 71 -1.33 -6.60 3.23
C ASP A 71 -1.99 -7.90 3.70
N LEU A 72 -1.21 -8.95 3.94
CA LEU A 72 -1.72 -10.12 4.66
C LEU A 72 -2.22 -9.77 6.07
N ALA A 73 -1.72 -8.72 6.70
CA ALA A 73 -2.23 -8.18 7.97
C ALA A 73 -3.72 -7.86 7.91
N VAL A 74 -4.18 -7.31 6.79
CA VAL A 74 -5.57 -6.95 6.52
C VAL A 74 -6.53 -8.15 6.64
N VAL A 75 -6.08 -9.33 6.20
CA VAL A 75 -6.93 -10.52 6.09
C VAL A 75 -6.65 -11.58 7.16
N ALA A 76 -5.62 -11.36 8.01
CA ALA A 76 -5.27 -12.36 9.02
C ALA A 76 -4.42 -11.80 10.17
N LYS A 77 -4.95 -11.85 11.38
CA LYS A 77 -4.26 -11.43 12.61
C LYS A 77 -2.94 -12.16 12.88
N THR A 78 -2.70 -13.31 12.27
CA THR A 78 -1.41 -14.02 12.35
C THR A 78 -0.28 -13.33 11.62
N PHE A 79 -0.59 -12.29 10.82
CA PHE A 79 0.35 -11.49 10.05
C PHE A 79 0.41 -10.02 10.50
N THR A 80 0.05 -9.73 11.76
CA THR A 80 -0.02 -8.33 12.28
C THR A 80 1.30 -7.58 12.26
N SER A 81 2.44 -8.27 12.21
CA SER A 81 3.77 -7.64 12.18
C SER A 81 4.35 -7.47 10.77
N THR A 82 3.51 -7.57 9.72
CA THR A 82 4.00 -7.41 8.34
C THR A 82 4.53 -6.01 8.04
N HIS A 83 3.98 -4.96 8.67
CA HIS A 83 4.39 -3.57 8.46
C HIS A 83 5.52 -3.12 9.39
N HIS A 84 6.44 -4.03 9.74
CA HIS A 84 7.62 -3.70 10.54
C HIS A 84 8.91 -3.90 9.75
N TRP A 85 9.82 -2.91 9.82
CA TRP A 85 11.11 -2.94 9.14
C TRP A 85 11.93 -4.20 9.45
N TYR A 86 11.92 -4.67 10.70
CA TYR A 86 12.68 -5.85 11.07
C TYR A 86 12.28 -7.12 10.30
N LYS A 87 11.02 -7.22 9.86
CA LYS A 87 10.58 -8.35 9.00
C LYS A 87 11.17 -8.25 7.60
N ALA A 88 11.19 -7.05 7.03
CA ALA A 88 11.80 -6.80 5.74
C ALA A 88 13.32 -7.06 5.77
N GLU A 89 14.00 -6.62 6.83
CA GLU A 89 15.41 -6.88 7.07
C GLU A 89 15.69 -8.39 7.14
N GLN A 90 14.95 -9.12 7.98
CA GLN A 90 15.08 -10.59 8.09
C GLN A 90 14.88 -11.29 6.73
N MET A 91 13.91 -10.83 5.92
CA MET A 91 13.66 -11.41 4.60
C MET A 91 14.81 -11.16 3.64
N MET A 92 15.37 -9.95 3.62
CA MET A 92 16.53 -9.63 2.78
C MET A 92 17.78 -10.38 3.21
N GLU A 93 18.08 -10.45 4.50
CA GLU A 93 19.26 -11.14 5.06
C GLU A 93 19.24 -12.65 4.77
N ASN A 94 18.04 -13.27 4.82
CA ASN A 94 17.90 -14.71 4.64
C ASN A 94 17.59 -15.11 3.20
N ALA A 95 17.40 -14.18 2.27
CA ALA A 95 17.13 -14.49 0.86
C ALA A 95 18.38 -15.05 0.18
N ILE A 96 18.32 -16.29 -0.28
CA ILE A 96 19.45 -17.02 -0.90
C ILE A 96 19.29 -17.05 -2.42
N THR A 97 18.08 -17.37 -2.89
CA THR A 97 17.79 -17.52 -4.33
C THR A 97 17.35 -16.19 -4.95
N ASP A 98 17.52 -16.06 -6.27
CA ASP A 98 17.04 -14.88 -7.02
C ASP A 98 15.51 -14.67 -6.82
N GLU A 99 14.73 -15.73 -6.69
CA GLU A 99 13.30 -15.67 -6.43
C GLU A 99 13.00 -15.05 -5.07
N GLU A 100 13.69 -15.51 -4.02
CA GLU A 100 13.54 -14.97 -2.66
C GLU A 100 13.99 -13.51 -2.57
N ILE A 101 15.10 -13.14 -3.22
CA ILE A 101 15.57 -11.77 -3.30
C ILE A 101 14.51 -10.89 -3.98
N ALA A 102 13.97 -11.33 -5.10
CA ALA A 102 12.93 -10.57 -5.82
C ALA A 102 11.68 -10.33 -4.94
N ILE A 103 11.21 -11.37 -4.20
CA ILE A 103 10.09 -11.24 -3.29
C ILE A 103 10.41 -10.28 -2.14
N ALA A 104 11.61 -10.41 -1.53
CA ALA A 104 12.04 -9.56 -0.43
C ALA A 104 12.19 -8.09 -0.86
N VAL A 105 12.71 -7.82 -2.06
CA VAL A 105 12.75 -6.47 -2.65
C VAL A 105 11.35 -5.89 -2.80
N GLY A 106 10.41 -6.68 -3.31
CA GLY A 106 9.00 -6.27 -3.41
C GLY A 106 8.39 -5.95 -2.05
N TYR A 107 8.61 -6.81 -1.06
CA TYR A 107 8.15 -6.59 0.31
C TYR A 107 8.70 -5.29 0.91
N ASN A 108 10.01 -5.05 0.77
CA ASN A 108 10.64 -3.82 1.22
C ASN A 108 10.09 -2.58 0.50
N SER A 109 9.81 -2.67 -0.81
CA SER A 109 9.27 -1.56 -1.59
C SER A 109 7.89 -1.12 -1.09
N HIS A 110 7.06 -2.07 -0.64
CA HIS A 110 5.79 -1.78 0.00
C HIS A 110 5.99 -0.93 1.27
N LEU A 111 6.80 -1.43 2.21
CA LEU A 111 7.03 -0.71 3.47
C LEU A 111 7.65 0.68 3.25
N PHE A 112 8.55 0.79 2.27
CA PHE A 112 9.17 2.06 1.94
C PHE A 112 8.14 3.10 1.47
N VAL A 113 7.19 2.68 0.66
CA VAL A 113 6.10 3.52 0.15
C VAL A 113 5.09 3.86 1.25
N ASP A 114 4.82 2.93 2.16
CA ASP A 114 3.94 3.14 3.30
C ASP A 114 4.41 4.22 4.26
N VAL A 115 5.72 4.45 4.36
CA VAL A 115 6.24 5.59 5.13
C VAL A 115 5.59 6.90 4.66
N ILE A 116 5.42 7.11 3.36
CA ILE A 116 4.77 8.33 2.85
C ILE A 116 3.26 8.25 3.01
N ALA A 117 2.68 7.09 2.77
CA ALA A 117 1.24 6.87 2.90
C ALA A 117 0.75 7.24 4.29
N HIS A 118 1.26 6.53 5.28
CA HIS A 118 0.74 6.59 6.64
C HIS A 118 1.27 7.76 7.46
N ASN A 119 2.45 8.28 7.09
CA ASN A 119 3.01 9.42 7.82
C ASN A 119 2.62 10.78 7.23
N HIS A 120 2.16 10.83 5.96
CA HIS A 120 1.89 12.12 5.31
C HIS A 120 0.55 12.15 4.56
N PHE A 121 0.33 11.22 3.60
CA PHE A 121 -0.85 11.25 2.73
C PHE A 121 -2.15 11.06 3.49
N VAL A 122 -2.25 9.99 4.28
CA VAL A 122 -3.44 9.66 5.06
C VAL A 122 -3.71 10.73 6.13
N PRO A 123 -2.74 11.11 6.99
CA PRO A 123 -2.95 12.15 8.00
C PRO A 123 -3.42 13.48 7.42
N ALA A 124 -2.87 13.91 6.27
CA ALA A 124 -3.30 15.13 5.61
C ALA A 124 -4.77 15.10 5.17
N HIS A 125 -5.24 13.94 4.64
CA HIS A 125 -6.62 13.78 4.22
C HIS A 125 -7.57 13.58 5.41
N GLU A 126 -7.13 12.92 6.49
CA GLU A 126 -7.89 12.85 7.74
C GLU A 126 -8.16 14.25 8.32
N ALA A 127 -7.15 15.13 8.33
CA ALA A 127 -7.34 16.52 8.75
C ALA A 127 -8.27 17.28 7.79
N LYS A 128 -8.03 17.16 6.48
CA LYS A 128 -8.80 17.86 5.45
C LYS A 128 -10.27 17.50 5.48
N TRP A 129 -10.61 16.25 5.77
CA TRP A 129 -11.99 15.74 5.75
C TRP A 129 -12.64 15.66 7.12
N ALA A 130 -12.00 16.15 8.17
CA ALA A 130 -12.52 16.11 9.54
C ALA A 130 -13.91 16.73 9.71
N HIS A 131 -14.33 17.60 8.79
CA HIS A 131 -15.64 18.26 8.77
C HIS A 131 -16.65 17.61 7.79
N ILE A 132 -16.26 16.55 7.06
CA ILE A 132 -17.10 15.93 6.02
C ILE A 132 -17.81 14.69 6.58
N GLY A 133 -19.03 14.83 7.05
CA GLY A 133 -19.98 13.74 7.35
C GLY A 133 -19.33 12.48 7.94
N LEU A 134 -19.40 11.35 7.22
CA LEU A 134 -18.82 10.08 7.65
C LEU A 134 -17.29 10.06 7.65
N LEU A 135 -16.65 10.94 6.89
CA LEU A 135 -15.18 11.05 6.80
C LEU A 135 -14.54 11.77 7.98
N ASN A 136 -15.34 12.29 8.91
CA ASN A 136 -14.82 12.81 10.19
C ASN A 136 -14.23 11.71 11.09
N LYS A 137 -14.52 10.42 10.78
CA LYS A 137 -13.90 9.27 11.44
C LYS A 137 -12.59 8.94 10.72
N SER A 138 -11.50 8.93 11.48
CA SER A 138 -10.17 8.62 10.96
C SER A 138 -10.15 7.35 10.09
N VAL A 139 -10.69 6.24 10.58
CA VAL A 139 -10.77 4.98 9.82
C VAL A 139 -11.48 5.14 8.47
N ALA A 140 -12.58 5.89 8.42
CA ALA A 140 -13.32 6.08 7.16
C ALA A 140 -12.54 6.96 6.17
N ALA A 141 -11.89 8.02 6.65
CA ALA A 141 -11.04 8.88 5.84
C ALA A 141 -9.83 8.10 5.30
N HIS A 142 -9.19 7.30 6.15
CA HIS A 142 -8.08 6.43 5.82
C HIS A 142 -8.43 5.49 4.65
N ILE A 143 -9.40 4.60 4.86
CA ILE A 143 -9.84 3.64 3.84
C ILE A 143 -10.25 4.35 2.54
N THR A 144 -10.97 5.46 2.65
CA THR A 144 -11.45 6.18 1.48
C THR A 144 -10.31 6.81 0.69
N SER A 145 -9.31 7.39 1.36
CA SER A 145 -8.17 8.01 0.69
C SER A 145 -7.34 6.96 -0.07
N GLU A 146 -7.11 5.81 0.51
CA GLU A 146 -6.33 4.72 -0.08
C GLU A 146 -7.04 4.05 -1.25
N TRP A 147 -8.31 3.69 -1.10
CA TRP A 147 -9.07 3.08 -2.18
C TRP A 147 -9.33 4.05 -3.33
N ALA A 148 -9.47 5.35 -3.03
CA ALA A 148 -9.58 6.36 -4.08
C ALA A 148 -8.24 6.57 -4.81
N MET A 149 -7.10 6.49 -4.12
CA MET A 149 -5.76 6.50 -4.74
C MET A 149 -5.59 5.30 -5.67
N ASP A 150 -5.95 4.10 -5.21
CA ASP A 150 -5.94 2.88 -6.02
C ASP A 150 -6.74 3.05 -7.32
N ALA A 151 -7.95 3.59 -7.22
CA ALA A 151 -8.80 3.84 -8.40
C ALA A 151 -8.25 4.94 -9.32
N HIS A 152 -7.46 5.88 -8.77
CA HIS A 152 -6.78 6.90 -9.57
C HIS A 152 -5.64 6.30 -10.39
N LEU A 153 -4.93 5.31 -9.83
CA LEU A 153 -3.75 4.70 -10.44
C LEU A 153 -4.06 3.44 -11.29
N ASP A 154 -5.24 2.85 -11.19
CA ASP A 154 -5.55 1.53 -11.75
C ASP A 154 -5.25 1.39 -13.25
N LYS A 155 -5.44 2.48 -14.01
CA LYS A 155 -5.19 2.51 -15.45
C LYS A 155 -3.70 2.56 -15.84
N GLN A 156 -2.83 2.84 -14.89
CA GLN A 156 -1.39 2.95 -15.07
C GLN A 156 -0.66 1.64 -14.74
N ILE A 157 -1.41 0.63 -14.29
CA ILE A 157 -0.89 -0.64 -13.83
C ILE A 157 -1.17 -1.73 -14.85
N THR A 158 -0.14 -2.47 -15.21
CA THR A 158 -0.22 -3.53 -16.22
C THR A 158 -0.61 -4.90 -15.66
N HIS A 159 -0.48 -5.08 -14.36
CA HIS A 159 -0.69 -6.36 -13.68
C HIS A 159 -1.75 -6.26 -12.59
N CYS A 160 -2.58 -7.27 -12.47
CA CYS A 160 -3.65 -7.34 -11.49
C CYS A 160 -3.14 -8.03 -10.21
N PRO A 161 -3.27 -7.45 -9.00
CA PRO A 161 -2.75 -8.03 -7.77
C PRO A 161 -3.20 -9.46 -7.54
N HIS A 162 -4.50 -9.76 -7.70
CA HIS A 162 -5.03 -11.10 -7.50
C HIS A 162 -4.44 -12.12 -8.46
N HIS A 163 -4.17 -11.76 -9.72
CA HIS A 163 -3.50 -12.66 -10.68
C HIS A 163 -2.04 -12.89 -10.29
N LEU A 164 -1.31 -11.85 -9.89
CA LEU A 164 0.08 -11.97 -9.43
C LEU A 164 0.20 -12.91 -8.22
N ILE A 165 -0.67 -12.72 -7.23
CA ILE A 165 -0.69 -13.56 -6.01
C ILE A 165 -1.03 -15.01 -6.37
N LEU A 166 -2.06 -15.25 -7.18
CA LEU A 166 -2.50 -16.62 -7.51
C LEU A 166 -1.50 -17.36 -8.40
N SER A 167 -0.88 -16.67 -9.36
CA SER A 167 0.12 -17.28 -10.25
C SER A 167 1.40 -17.65 -9.52
N ASN A 168 1.75 -16.94 -8.43
CA ASN A 168 2.96 -17.16 -7.66
C ASN A 168 2.67 -17.76 -6.26
N LEU A 169 1.47 -18.31 -6.06
CA LEU A 169 0.94 -18.69 -4.75
C LEU A 169 1.84 -19.65 -3.95
N ASN A 170 2.48 -20.62 -4.63
CA ASN A 170 3.33 -21.60 -3.98
C ASN A 170 4.63 -20.96 -3.46
N VAL A 171 5.34 -20.26 -4.32
CA VAL A 171 6.61 -19.61 -3.96
C VAL A 171 6.41 -18.53 -2.90
N LEU A 172 5.38 -17.69 -3.02
CA LEU A 172 5.04 -16.68 -2.01
C LEU A 172 4.73 -17.28 -0.65
N SER A 173 3.90 -18.35 -0.63
CA SER A 173 3.52 -18.99 0.63
C SER A 173 4.66 -19.78 1.27
N GLN A 174 5.58 -20.35 0.50
CA GLN A 174 6.81 -20.96 1.01
C GLN A 174 7.75 -19.91 1.59
N PHE A 175 7.91 -18.78 0.90
CA PHE A 175 8.77 -17.69 1.33
C PHE A 175 8.27 -17.06 2.64
N ILE A 176 6.98 -16.67 2.72
CA ILE A 176 6.47 -15.88 3.85
C ILE A 176 6.26 -16.71 5.13
N ALA A 177 5.93 -18.00 5.01
CA ALA A 177 5.51 -18.84 6.13
C ALA A 177 6.52 -18.91 7.31
N PRO A 178 7.84 -19.08 7.09
CA PRO A 178 8.81 -19.15 8.17
C PRO A 178 8.91 -17.86 9.00
N TYR A 179 8.75 -16.69 8.37
CA TYR A 179 8.89 -15.40 9.05
C TYR A 179 7.74 -15.08 10.01
N PHE A 180 6.61 -15.78 9.87
CA PHE A 180 5.43 -15.62 10.72
C PHE A 180 5.09 -16.89 11.50
N GLU A 181 6.00 -17.87 11.52
CA GLU A 181 5.85 -19.13 12.26
C GLU A 181 4.53 -19.87 11.95
N VAL A 182 4.08 -19.78 10.70
CA VAL A 182 2.86 -20.42 10.22
C VAL A 182 3.17 -21.56 9.26
N SER A 183 2.24 -22.50 9.11
CA SER A 183 2.41 -23.52 8.08
C SER A 183 2.26 -22.94 6.67
N HIS A 184 2.98 -23.51 5.70
CA HIS A 184 2.84 -23.20 4.28
C HIS A 184 1.36 -23.21 3.82
N GLN A 185 0.58 -24.21 4.27
CA GLN A 185 -0.84 -24.31 3.94
C GLN A 185 -1.68 -23.16 4.53
N HIS A 186 -1.31 -22.68 5.72
CA HIS A 186 -1.98 -21.53 6.32
C HIS A 186 -1.68 -20.25 5.52
N ALA A 187 -0.40 -19.98 5.24
CA ALA A 187 0.02 -18.84 4.41
C ALA A 187 -0.68 -18.88 3.04
N LYS A 188 -0.71 -20.05 2.39
CA LYS A 188 -1.36 -20.27 1.10
C LYS A 188 -2.86 -19.94 1.11
N ARG A 189 -3.58 -20.33 2.18
CA ARG A 189 -5.01 -19.99 2.33
C ARG A 189 -5.20 -18.48 2.49
N LYS A 190 -4.33 -17.81 3.26
CA LYS A 190 -4.44 -16.37 3.50
C LYS A 190 -4.11 -15.55 2.26
N LEU A 191 -3.11 -15.96 1.49
CA LEU A 191 -2.81 -15.36 0.18
C LEU A 191 -3.98 -15.52 -0.81
N ARG A 192 -4.63 -16.68 -0.85
CA ARG A 192 -5.85 -16.87 -1.66
C ARG A 192 -6.97 -15.95 -1.20
N PHE A 193 -7.14 -15.78 0.10
CA PHE A 193 -8.17 -14.90 0.64
C PHE A 193 -7.88 -13.43 0.33
N LEU A 194 -6.62 -12.97 0.43
CA LEU A 194 -6.20 -11.63 0.00
C LEU A 194 -6.50 -11.41 -1.49
N ALA A 195 -6.09 -12.36 -2.34
CA ALA A 195 -6.37 -12.30 -3.77
C ALA A 195 -7.87 -12.25 -4.09
N TRP A 196 -8.68 -13.03 -3.36
CA TRP A 196 -10.14 -13.02 -3.51
C TRP A 196 -10.74 -11.68 -3.08
N ALA A 197 -10.28 -11.13 -1.94
CA ALA A 197 -10.75 -9.83 -1.43
C ALA A 197 -10.45 -8.70 -2.43
N ASP A 198 -9.23 -8.66 -2.99
CA ASP A 198 -8.88 -7.70 -4.04
C ASP A 198 -9.76 -7.89 -5.29
N GLY A 199 -9.94 -9.12 -5.75
CA GLY A 199 -10.79 -9.42 -6.89
C GLY A 199 -12.23 -8.95 -6.67
N LEU A 200 -12.79 -9.14 -5.47
CA LEU A 200 -14.13 -8.66 -5.13
C LEU A 200 -14.21 -7.13 -5.12
N LEU A 201 -13.22 -6.46 -4.55
CA LEU A 201 -13.11 -4.99 -4.55
C LEU A 201 -13.14 -4.44 -5.99
N ARG A 202 -12.46 -5.11 -6.93
CA ARG A 202 -12.44 -4.72 -8.36
C ARG A 202 -13.77 -4.98 -9.07
N VAL A 203 -14.35 -6.16 -8.88
CA VAL A 203 -15.65 -6.50 -9.49
C VAL A 203 -16.76 -5.56 -9.01
N THR A 204 -16.76 -5.20 -7.74
CA THR A 204 -17.72 -4.24 -7.18
C THR A 204 -17.47 -2.80 -7.61
N GLN A 205 -16.28 -2.48 -8.11
CA GLN A 205 -15.83 -1.12 -8.44
C GLN A 205 -15.92 -0.14 -7.27
N LEU A 206 -15.81 -0.64 -6.03
CA LEU A 206 -16.00 0.16 -4.83
C LEU A 206 -14.98 1.30 -4.73
N SER A 207 -13.70 1.03 -5.06
CA SER A 207 -12.64 2.05 -5.15
C SER A 207 -13.00 3.18 -6.14
N THR A 208 -13.54 2.81 -7.31
CA THR A 208 -13.96 3.79 -8.33
C THR A 208 -15.13 4.63 -7.84
N ILE A 209 -16.08 4.01 -7.14
CA ILE A 209 -17.23 4.72 -6.54
C ILE A 209 -16.74 5.70 -5.47
N MET A 210 -15.79 5.28 -4.63
CA MET A 210 -15.18 6.17 -3.62
C MET A 210 -14.44 7.33 -4.25
N LEU A 211 -13.60 7.10 -5.26
CA LEU A 211 -12.93 8.17 -5.99
C LEU A 211 -13.93 9.18 -6.57
N TRP A 212 -15.01 8.68 -7.15
CA TRP A 212 -16.06 9.57 -7.69
C TRP A 212 -16.74 10.38 -6.59
N ALA A 213 -17.11 9.76 -5.46
CA ALA A 213 -17.72 10.44 -4.33
C ALA A 213 -16.79 11.51 -3.71
N ILE A 214 -15.49 11.19 -3.57
CA ILE A 214 -14.50 12.15 -3.07
C ILE A 214 -14.32 13.32 -4.02
N LYS A 215 -14.26 13.11 -5.33
CA LYS A 215 -14.17 14.20 -6.31
C LYS A 215 -15.32 15.21 -6.23
N LEU A 216 -16.48 14.78 -5.75
CA LEU A 216 -17.62 15.69 -5.51
C LEU A 216 -17.46 16.51 -4.23
N SER A 217 -16.75 15.99 -3.23
CA SER A 217 -16.57 16.63 -1.93
C SER A 217 -15.24 17.37 -1.81
N ASP A 218 -14.23 16.93 -2.55
CA ASP A 218 -12.87 17.48 -2.57
C ASP A 218 -12.35 17.53 -4.02
N SER A 219 -12.51 18.66 -4.68
CA SER A 219 -12.08 18.88 -6.06
C SER A 219 -10.56 18.82 -6.26
N GLU A 220 -9.79 19.03 -5.18
CA GLU A 220 -8.31 19.02 -5.22
C GLU A 220 -7.72 17.62 -4.97
N PHE A 221 -8.54 16.62 -4.62
CA PHE A 221 -8.05 15.29 -4.23
C PHE A 221 -7.13 14.66 -5.29
N VAL A 222 -7.50 14.73 -6.57
CA VAL A 222 -6.68 14.17 -7.66
C VAL A 222 -5.33 14.86 -7.77
N LYS A 223 -5.27 16.18 -7.66
CA LYS A 223 -4.01 16.94 -7.65
C LYS A 223 -3.16 16.60 -6.42
N ASN A 224 -3.79 16.31 -5.29
CA ASN A 224 -3.11 15.85 -4.09
C ASN A 224 -2.51 14.45 -4.30
N CYS A 225 -3.27 13.53 -4.92
CA CYS A 225 -2.75 12.22 -5.30
C CYS A 225 -1.52 12.35 -6.22
N GLU A 226 -1.60 13.15 -7.27
CA GLU A 226 -0.48 13.39 -8.20
C GLU A 226 0.75 13.96 -7.48
N TYR A 227 0.54 14.90 -6.54
CA TYR A 227 1.62 15.41 -5.71
C TYR A 227 2.33 14.31 -4.92
N TYR A 228 1.57 13.45 -4.22
CA TYR A 228 2.16 12.36 -3.44
C TYR A 228 2.78 11.28 -4.32
N VAL A 229 2.21 10.99 -5.49
CA VAL A 229 2.81 10.08 -6.48
C VAL A 229 4.20 10.58 -6.89
N ILE A 230 4.33 11.86 -7.23
CA ILE A 230 5.61 12.46 -7.60
C ILE A 230 6.60 12.39 -6.42
N LYS A 231 6.18 12.73 -5.20
CA LYS A 231 7.04 12.70 -4.00
C LYS A 231 7.53 11.29 -3.67
N THR A 232 6.63 10.31 -3.73
CA THR A 232 6.97 8.90 -3.48
C THR A 232 7.92 8.38 -4.57
N SER A 233 7.68 8.70 -5.84
CA SER A 233 8.56 8.31 -6.93
C SER A 233 9.97 8.90 -6.78
N HIS A 234 10.09 10.16 -6.34
CA HIS A 234 11.39 10.77 -6.06
C HIS A 234 12.09 10.10 -4.86
N ALA A 235 11.34 9.75 -3.83
CA ALA A 235 11.89 9.10 -2.65
C ALA A 235 12.46 7.71 -2.98
N LEU A 236 11.88 6.98 -3.92
CA LEU A 236 12.35 5.66 -4.36
C LEU A 236 13.78 5.65 -4.91
N VAL A 237 14.34 6.81 -5.27
CA VAL A 237 15.78 6.93 -5.63
C VAL A 237 16.69 6.47 -4.48
N ASN A 238 16.23 6.64 -3.24
CA ASN A 238 16.97 6.22 -2.04
C ASN A 238 16.61 4.80 -1.57
N PHE A 239 15.79 4.07 -2.30
CA PHE A 239 15.28 2.76 -1.89
C PHE A 239 16.37 1.73 -1.63
N GLU A 240 17.45 1.74 -2.41
CA GLU A 240 18.54 0.79 -2.23
C GLU A 240 19.20 0.88 -0.86
N GLN A 241 19.22 2.06 -0.25
CA GLN A 241 19.78 2.24 1.10
C GLN A 241 18.97 1.41 2.13
N SER A 242 17.66 1.31 1.95
CA SER A 242 16.81 0.48 2.84
C SER A 242 17.11 -1.01 2.70
N LEU A 243 17.50 -1.48 1.51
CA LEU A 243 17.91 -2.86 1.27
C LEU A 243 19.28 -3.20 1.88
N GLN A 244 20.11 -2.17 2.12
CA GLN A 244 21.44 -2.27 2.73
C GLN A 244 21.40 -2.10 4.27
N GLY A 245 20.21 -2.06 4.88
CA GLY A 245 20.02 -1.90 6.31
C GLY A 245 19.90 -0.44 6.80
N ASN A 246 20.06 0.55 5.91
CA ASN A 246 19.79 1.96 6.20
C ASN A 246 18.32 2.25 6.04
N ARG A 247 17.51 1.76 6.97
CA ARG A 247 16.07 1.98 6.94
C ARG A 247 15.70 3.44 7.21
N PRO A 248 14.55 3.91 6.70
CA PRO A 248 13.99 5.19 7.08
C PRO A 248 13.83 5.32 8.59
N SER A 249 14.01 6.53 9.11
CA SER A 249 13.79 6.82 10.54
C SER A 249 12.32 6.67 10.95
N TRP A 250 11.42 6.80 9.99
CA TRP A 250 9.98 6.63 10.17
C TRP A 250 9.57 5.16 10.02
N GLN A 251 8.63 4.73 10.87
CA GLN A 251 7.99 3.43 10.69
C GLN A 251 6.99 3.49 9.53
N PRO A 252 6.71 2.35 8.86
CA PRO A 252 5.65 2.27 7.86
C PRO A 252 4.26 2.63 8.43
N GLU A 253 4.04 2.42 9.73
CA GLU A 253 2.82 2.79 10.44
C GLU A 253 3.11 3.73 11.61
N LEU A 254 2.23 4.73 11.81
CA LEU A 254 2.32 5.70 12.91
C LEU A 254 1.79 5.11 14.23
N ASN A 255 2.57 4.24 14.86
CA ASN A 255 2.17 3.59 16.12
C ASN A 255 2.69 4.29 17.39
N HIS A 256 3.48 5.36 17.25
CA HIS A 256 4.17 6.00 18.38
C HIS A 256 3.54 7.30 18.85
N PHE A 257 2.59 7.88 18.10
CA PHE A 257 1.90 9.09 18.50
C PHE A 257 0.69 8.78 19.40
N ASN A 258 0.57 9.53 20.49
CA ASN A 258 -0.67 9.57 21.26
C ASN A 258 -1.75 10.39 20.50
N ALA A 259 -2.99 10.38 21.00
CA ALA A 259 -4.11 11.04 20.32
C ALA A 259 -3.92 12.56 20.11
N ALA A 260 -3.28 13.25 21.06
CA ALA A 260 -3.03 14.69 20.97
C ALA A 260 -1.91 14.99 19.95
N GLU A 261 -0.83 14.24 19.98
CA GLU A 261 0.27 14.31 19.00
C GLU A 261 -0.24 14.03 17.59
N MET A 262 -1.11 13.02 17.43
CA MET A 262 -1.70 12.70 16.14
C MET A 262 -2.56 13.84 15.59
N LEU A 263 -3.30 14.57 16.42
CA LEU A 263 -4.06 15.73 15.95
C LEU A 263 -3.14 16.84 15.43
N VAL A 264 -2.06 17.13 16.14
CA VAL A 264 -1.05 18.13 15.72
C VAL A 264 -0.37 17.68 14.42
N TRP A 265 -0.02 16.39 14.32
CA TRP A 265 0.64 15.84 13.15
C TRP A 265 -0.26 15.88 11.90
N ARG A 266 -1.54 15.53 12.03
CA ARG A 266 -2.52 15.62 10.94
C ARG A 266 -2.62 17.05 10.40
N GLU A 267 -2.72 18.05 11.31
CA GLU A 267 -2.77 19.45 10.89
C GLU A 267 -1.47 19.88 10.20
N GLN A 268 -0.32 19.46 10.70
CA GLN A 268 0.98 19.73 10.07
C GLN A 268 1.01 19.13 8.65
N CYS A 269 0.60 17.87 8.47
CA CYS A 269 0.53 17.21 7.17
C CYS A 269 -0.41 17.94 6.19
N LEU A 270 -1.53 18.46 6.69
CA LEU A 270 -2.45 19.25 5.88
C LEU A 270 -1.81 20.58 5.43
N GLN A 271 -1.15 21.28 6.33
CA GLN A 271 -0.44 22.51 6.01
C GLN A 271 0.69 22.29 4.99
N ASP A 272 1.41 21.21 5.14
CA ASP A 272 2.47 20.81 4.22
C ASP A 272 1.90 20.47 2.84
N LEU A 273 0.78 19.75 2.78
CA LEU A 273 0.08 19.48 1.53
C LEU A 273 -0.39 20.76 0.84
N ILE A 274 -0.96 21.71 1.57
CA ILE A 274 -1.44 22.99 1.04
C ILE A 274 -0.27 23.79 0.45
N LYS A 275 0.85 23.87 1.15
CA LYS A 275 2.04 24.61 0.73
C LYS A 275 2.78 23.97 -0.45
N ARG A 276 2.66 22.67 -0.67
CA ARG A 276 3.23 21.82 -1.74
C ARG A 276 4.74 21.90 -1.98
N LEU A 277 5.40 22.92 -1.51
CA LEU A 277 6.82 23.20 -1.78
C LEU A 277 7.72 22.97 -0.55
N ALA A 278 7.13 23.02 0.63
CA ALA A 278 7.91 23.04 1.87
C ALA A 278 8.02 21.69 2.57
N THR A 279 7.33 20.66 2.05
CA THR A 279 7.33 19.39 2.75
C THR A 279 8.54 18.57 2.37
N PRO A 280 9.55 18.55 3.20
CA PRO A 280 10.50 17.47 3.15
C PRO A 280 9.75 16.22 3.65
N ILE A 281 9.49 15.30 2.75
CA ILE A 281 9.18 13.94 3.14
C ILE A 281 10.51 13.36 3.60
N HIS A 282 10.75 13.43 4.91
CA HIS A 282 11.99 12.95 5.49
C HIS A 282 11.92 11.44 5.65
N PHE A 283 12.73 10.74 4.88
CA PHE A 283 12.94 9.30 5.06
C PHE A 283 13.99 9.01 6.13
N TYR A 284 15.01 9.86 6.21
CA TYR A 284 16.12 9.68 7.14
C TYR A 284 16.15 10.88 8.10
N ALA A 285 16.59 10.65 9.34
CA ALA A 285 16.91 11.76 10.22
C ALA A 285 17.93 12.64 9.50
N ALA A 286 17.69 13.96 9.52
CA ALA A 286 18.76 14.89 9.10
C ALA A 286 19.93 14.68 10.05
N GLU A 287 21.10 14.34 9.51
CA GLU A 287 22.36 14.31 10.25
C GLU A 287 22.70 15.68 10.82
#